data_3764bf7c26888aa146aff5c1a77cb258
#
_entry.id   3764bf7c26888aa146aff5c1a77cb258
#
_cell.length_a   1.000
_cell.length_b   1.000
_cell.length_c   1.000
_cell.angle_alpha   90.00
_cell.angle_beta   90.00
_cell.angle_gamma   90.00
#
_symmetry.space_group_name_H-M   'P 1'
#
loop_
_entity.id
_entity.type
_entity.pdbx_description
1 polymer ?
#
loop_
_entity_poly.entity_id
_entity_poly.type
_entity_poly.pdbx_seq_one_letter_code
_entity_poly.pdbx_strand_id
1 'polypeptide(L)'
;MSPKTLQQNQEVRAATRAKLLQAALELFASRGYSATPVDAIADAAGVSVGLVYYHFANKRAVLQAIVAQSLADVGATFAAADRETNPADRLPALLRSVADIMPRHRRFWRVFYGLRMQADVLDDPGSLAAESALAIADSLVRYLRAIRWPDPAIEARLLFAQIDGMCQHYVLDPEHYPLDRMIERLIARYSKGGRHDL
;
A
#
# COMPACT_ATOMS: atom_id res chain seq x y z
N MET A 1 10.06 16.19 -39.79
CA MET A 1 9.56 15.75 -38.43
C MET A 1 9.95 16.82 -37.43
N SER A 2 8.99 17.54 -36.85
CA SER A 2 9.29 18.56 -35.83
C SER A 2 9.83 17.92 -34.57
N PRO A 3 10.87 18.48 -33.92
CA PRO A 3 11.38 17.97 -32.67
C PRO A 3 10.26 18.02 -31.60
N LYS A 4 10.09 16.91 -30.87
CA LYS A 4 9.16 16.88 -29.73
C LYS A 4 9.55 17.93 -28.69
N THR A 5 8.56 18.68 -28.19
CA THR A 5 8.80 19.65 -27.11
C THR A 5 9.32 18.96 -25.85
N LEU A 6 10.00 19.68 -24.96
CA LEU A 6 10.47 19.15 -23.67
C LEU A 6 9.34 18.51 -22.89
N GLN A 7 8.15 19.12 -22.92
CA GLN A 7 6.94 18.60 -22.26
C GLN A 7 6.49 17.27 -22.87
N GLN A 8 6.43 17.15 -24.20
CA GLN A 8 6.08 15.89 -24.88
C GLN A 8 7.08 14.77 -24.58
N ASN A 9 8.36 15.09 -24.44
CA ASN A 9 9.37 14.11 -24.05
C ASN A 9 9.19 13.64 -22.60
N GLN A 10 8.82 14.54 -21.69
CA GLN A 10 8.52 14.20 -20.30
C GLN A 10 7.27 13.30 -20.19
N GLU A 11 6.21 13.61 -20.93
CA GLU A 11 4.98 12.82 -20.96
C GLU A 11 5.23 11.41 -21.51
N VAL A 12 5.97 11.27 -22.60
CA VAL A 12 6.35 9.96 -23.17
C VAL A 12 7.19 9.15 -22.17
N ARG A 13 8.14 9.82 -21.50
CA ARG A 13 8.98 9.18 -20.48
C ARG A 13 8.14 8.70 -19.30
N ALA A 14 7.21 9.51 -18.80
CA ALA A 14 6.32 9.15 -17.71
C ALA A 14 5.39 7.98 -18.10
N ALA A 15 4.81 8.01 -19.30
CA ALA A 15 3.98 6.93 -19.82
C ALA A 15 4.74 5.61 -19.96
N THR A 16 5.98 5.66 -20.45
CA THR A 16 6.85 4.47 -20.55
C THR A 16 7.18 3.91 -19.19
N ARG A 17 7.53 4.77 -18.22
CA ARG A 17 7.80 4.37 -16.85
C ARG A 17 6.58 3.71 -16.21
N ALA A 18 5.37 4.25 -16.41
CA ALA A 18 4.13 3.66 -15.91
C ALA A 18 3.87 2.27 -16.51
N LYS A 19 4.08 2.07 -17.83
CA LYS A 19 3.97 0.75 -18.47
C LYS A 19 4.93 -0.27 -17.89
N LEU A 20 6.17 0.14 -17.62
CA LEU A 20 7.17 -0.74 -17.01
C LEU A 20 6.77 -1.18 -15.61
N LEU A 21 6.28 -0.26 -14.77
CA LEU A 21 5.81 -0.57 -13.42
C LEU A 21 4.58 -1.48 -13.44
N GLN A 22 3.64 -1.26 -14.35
CA GLN A 22 2.47 -2.11 -14.55
C GLN A 22 2.87 -3.54 -14.94
N ALA A 23 3.71 -3.70 -15.96
CA ALA A 23 4.19 -5.00 -16.43
C ALA A 23 4.96 -5.75 -15.33
N ALA A 24 5.84 -5.04 -14.62
CA ALA A 24 6.59 -5.60 -13.50
C ALA A 24 5.67 -6.07 -12.37
N LEU A 25 4.68 -5.26 -11.98
CA LEU A 25 3.72 -5.62 -10.95
C LEU A 25 2.93 -6.88 -11.29
N GLU A 26 2.48 -7.00 -12.55
CA GLU A 26 1.77 -8.19 -13.03
C GLU A 26 2.63 -9.45 -12.98
N LEU A 27 3.88 -9.34 -13.42
CA LEU A 27 4.83 -10.45 -13.38
C LEU A 27 5.22 -10.83 -11.94
N PHE A 28 5.49 -9.86 -11.08
CA PHE A 28 5.80 -10.10 -9.67
C PHE A 28 4.62 -10.76 -8.95
N ALA A 29 3.38 -10.34 -9.23
CA ALA A 29 2.19 -10.92 -8.63
C ALA A 29 1.88 -12.35 -9.12
N SER A 30 2.20 -12.69 -10.39
CA SER A 30 1.89 -13.98 -10.99
C SER A 30 3.01 -15.01 -10.84
N ARG A 31 4.28 -14.60 -10.99
CA ARG A 31 5.46 -15.48 -11.00
C ARG A 31 6.32 -15.37 -9.76
N GLY A 32 6.12 -14.32 -8.96
CA GLY A 32 6.99 -13.94 -7.85
C GLY A 32 8.15 -13.03 -8.28
N TYR A 33 8.64 -12.24 -7.34
CA TYR A 33 9.74 -11.28 -7.57
C TYR A 33 11.03 -11.98 -8.02
N SER A 34 11.46 -13.01 -7.29
CA SER A 34 12.74 -13.68 -7.55
C SER A 34 12.78 -14.34 -8.93
N ALA A 35 11.67 -14.95 -9.36
CA ALA A 35 11.55 -15.67 -10.63
C ALA A 35 11.28 -14.75 -11.84
N THR A 36 11.21 -13.43 -11.66
CA THR A 36 10.96 -12.47 -12.74
C THR A 36 12.27 -11.78 -13.14
N PRO A 37 12.88 -12.08 -14.29
CA PRO A 37 14.04 -11.37 -14.79
C PRO A 37 13.64 -10.04 -15.46
N VAL A 38 14.61 -9.13 -15.65
CA VAL A 38 14.37 -7.78 -16.21
C VAL A 38 13.93 -7.83 -17.67
N ASP A 39 14.45 -8.77 -18.44
CA ASP A 39 14.06 -9.03 -19.84
C ASP A 39 12.58 -9.40 -19.96
N ALA A 40 12.05 -10.23 -19.07
CA ALA A 40 10.62 -10.53 -19.05
C ALA A 40 9.76 -9.27 -18.79
N ILE A 41 10.25 -8.33 -17.97
CA ILE A 41 9.57 -7.06 -17.75
C ILE A 41 9.60 -6.20 -19.03
N ALA A 42 10.74 -6.15 -19.73
CA ALA A 42 10.89 -5.43 -20.98
C ALA A 42 9.94 -5.97 -22.05
N ASP A 43 9.91 -7.29 -22.23
CA ASP A 43 9.05 -7.98 -23.20
C ASP A 43 7.57 -7.71 -22.88
N ALA A 44 7.14 -7.86 -21.63
CA ALA A 44 5.76 -7.62 -21.20
C ALA A 44 5.32 -6.15 -21.39
N ALA A 45 6.26 -5.21 -21.24
CA ALA A 45 6.02 -3.78 -21.47
C ALA A 45 6.11 -3.39 -22.94
N GLY A 46 6.58 -4.27 -23.85
CA GLY A 46 6.80 -3.99 -25.27
C GLY A 46 7.92 -2.99 -25.52
N VAL A 47 9.01 -3.07 -24.74
CA VAL A 47 10.17 -2.16 -24.84
C VAL A 47 11.48 -2.94 -24.86
N SER A 48 12.58 -2.27 -25.22
CA SER A 48 13.90 -2.89 -25.11
C SER A 48 14.39 -2.98 -23.66
N VAL A 49 15.23 -3.97 -23.34
CA VAL A 49 15.87 -4.11 -22.03
C VAL A 49 16.70 -2.87 -21.67
N GLY A 50 17.38 -2.26 -22.65
CA GLY A 50 18.11 -1.00 -22.46
C GLY A 50 17.21 0.14 -21.99
N LEU A 51 15.94 0.19 -22.41
CA LEU A 51 14.99 1.20 -21.96
C LEU A 51 14.54 0.96 -20.51
N VAL A 52 14.48 -0.30 -20.05
CA VAL A 52 14.26 -0.60 -18.63
C VAL A 52 15.40 -0.05 -17.79
N TYR A 53 16.65 -0.34 -18.16
CA TYR A 53 17.83 0.18 -17.44
C TYR A 53 18.01 1.70 -17.54
N TYR A 54 17.46 2.34 -18.56
CA TYR A 54 17.38 3.80 -18.63
C TYR A 54 16.45 4.39 -17.53
N HIS A 55 15.36 3.68 -17.18
CA HIS A 55 14.41 4.12 -16.16
C HIS A 55 14.75 3.66 -14.76
N PHE A 56 15.37 2.48 -14.61
CA PHE A 56 15.60 1.81 -13.32
C PHE A 56 16.98 1.15 -13.31
N ALA A 57 17.78 1.45 -12.32
CA ALA A 57 19.15 0.91 -12.20
C ALA A 57 19.19 -0.63 -12.13
N ASN A 58 18.16 -1.26 -11.56
CA ASN A 58 18.06 -2.70 -11.39
C ASN A 58 16.60 -3.10 -11.04
N LYS A 59 16.33 -4.41 -10.94
CA LYS A 59 15.03 -4.96 -10.58
C LYS A 59 14.52 -4.48 -9.21
N ARG A 60 15.42 -4.27 -8.24
CA ARG A 60 15.07 -3.73 -6.92
C ARG A 60 14.55 -2.30 -7.03
N ALA A 61 15.13 -1.46 -7.88
CA ALA A 61 14.64 -0.09 -8.13
C ALA A 61 13.24 -0.08 -8.76
N VAL A 62 12.91 -1.07 -9.61
CA VAL A 62 11.53 -1.26 -10.11
C VAL A 62 10.56 -1.58 -8.97
N LEU A 63 10.91 -2.53 -8.11
CA LEU A 63 10.09 -2.89 -6.94
C LEU A 63 9.90 -1.71 -5.99
N GLN A 64 10.97 -0.99 -5.65
CA GLN A 64 10.91 0.20 -4.80
C GLN A 64 9.98 1.27 -5.38
N ALA A 65 10.00 1.48 -6.71
CA ALA A 65 9.11 2.42 -7.36
C ALA A 65 7.64 1.98 -7.32
N ILE A 66 7.35 0.67 -7.43
CA ILE A 66 6.01 0.12 -7.27
C ILE A 66 5.52 0.33 -5.82
N VAL A 67 6.37 0.02 -4.83
CA VAL A 67 6.07 0.22 -3.41
C VAL A 67 5.79 1.70 -3.11
N ALA A 68 6.66 2.60 -3.58
CA ALA A 68 6.50 4.03 -3.37
C ALA A 68 5.18 4.57 -3.93
N GLN A 69 4.79 4.15 -5.13
CA GLN A 69 3.53 4.56 -5.76
C GLN A 69 2.32 4.07 -4.95
N SER A 70 2.32 2.80 -4.55
CA SER A 70 1.19 2.23 -3.82
C SER A 70 1.09 2.77 -2.39
N LEU A 71 2.20 3.05 -1.73
CA LEU A 71 2.21 3.69 -0.41
C LEU A 71 1.77 5.16 -0.47
N ALA A 72 2.01 5.87 -1.58
CA ALA A 72 1.47 7.21 -1.78
C ALA A 72 -0.07 7.21 -1.79
N ASP A 73 -0.70 6.20 -2.39
CA ASP A 73 -2.16 6.04 -2.40
C ASP A 73 -2.69 5.75 -0.97
N VAL A 74 -1.98 4.92 -0.19
CA VAL A 74 -2.28 4.71 1.23
C VAL A 74 -2.15 6.02 2.01
N GLY A 75 -1.07 6.76 1.83
CA GLY A 75 -0.86 8.06 2.47
C GLY A 75 -1.98 9.08 2.15
N ALA A 76 -2.49 9.07 0.91
CA ALA A 76 -3.61 9.92 0.52
C ALA A 76 -4.90 9.61 1.30
N THR A 77 -5.14 8.36 1.69
CA THR A 77 -6.31 7.99 2.51
C THR A 77 -6.19 8.48 3.94
N PHE A 78 -4.99 8.44 4.54
CA PHE A 78 -4.75 9.06 5.85
C PHE A 78 -4.96 10.57 5.79
N ALA A 79 -4.44 11.24 4.77
CA ALA A 79 -4.66 12.66 4.56
C ALA A 79 -6.15 13.00 4.37
N ALA A 80 -6.94 12.12 3.77
CA ALA A 80 -8.39 12.29 3.66
C ALA A 80 -9.08 12.14 5.02
N ALA A 81 -8.71 11.13 5.81
CA ALA A 81 -9.24 10.92 7.15
C ALA A 81 -8.89 12.09 8.10
N ASP A 82 -7.70 12.68 7.98
CA ASP A 82 -7.29 13.85 8.79
C ASP A 82 -8.15 15.10 8.50
N ARG A 83 -8.81 15.17 7.33
CA ARG A 83 -9.71 16.28 6.97
C ARG A 83 -11.09 16.18 7.62
N GLU A 84 -11.44 15.04 8.21
CA GLU A 84 -12.71 14.90 8.92
C GLU A 84 -12.79 15.93 10.06
N THR A 85 -13.83 16.72 10.04
CA THR A 85 -14.02 17.83 10.98
C THR A 85 -14.20 17.33 12.41
N ASN A 86 -14.99 16.25 12.57
CA ASN A 86 -15.17 15.60 13.85
C ASN A 86 -14.06 14.56 14.06
N PRO A 87 -13.20 14.70 15.10
CA PRO A 87 -12.14 13.75 15.37
C PRO A 87 -12.60 12.29 15.54
N ALA A 88 -13.85 12.09 15.98
CA ALA A 88 -14.41 10.73 16.14
C ALA A 88 -14.67 10.03 14.80
N ASP A 89 -14.77 10.75 13.71
CA ASP A 89 -15.03 10.18 12.38
C ASP A 89 -13.74 9.82 11.62
N ARG A 90 -12.57 10.26 12.10
CA ARG A 90 -11.27 10.01 11.44
C ARG A 90 -10.92 8.53 11.38
N LEU A 91 -11.05 7.82 12.50
CA LEU A 91 -10.77 6.39 12.53
C LEU A 91 -11.77 5.58 11.69
N PRO A 92 -13.08 5.80 11.76
CA PRO A 92 -14.04 5.20 10.84
C PRO A 92 -13.74 5.47 9.36
N ALA A 93 -13.40 6.72 9.00
CA ALA A 93 -13.06 7.09 7.62
C ALA A 93 -11.81 6.33 7.13
N LEU A 94 -10.76 6.26 7.96
CA LEU A 94 -9.58 5.48 7.67
C LEU A 94 -9.90 4.00 7.47
N LEU A 95 -10.65 3.39 8.37
CA LEU A 95 -10.99 1.98 8.29
C LEU A 95 -11.79 1.65 7.02
N ARG A 96 -12.77 2.48 6.63
CA ARG A 96 -13.50 2.31 5.36
C ARG A 96 -12.58 2.42 4.15
N SER A 97 -11.60 3.33 4.19
CA SER A 97 -10.65 3.47 3.09
C SER A 97 -9.78 2.22 2.89
N VAL A 98 -9.54 1.43 3.94
CA VAL A 98 -8.85 0.12 3.81
C VAL A 98 -9.69 -0.84 2.96
N ALA A 99 -11.00 -0.93 3.21
CA ALA A 99 -11.90 -1.77 2.41
C ALA A 99 -11.91 -1.36 0.92
N ASP A 100 -11.83 -0.05 0.64
CA ASP A 100 -11.77 0.47 -0.73
C ASP A 100 -10.43 0.25 -1.43
N ILE A 101 -9.33 0.42 -0.71
CA ILE A 101 -7.96 0.34 -1.28
C ILE A 101 -7.55 -1.11 -1.57
N MET A 102 -7.90 -2.04 -0.72
CA MET A 102 -7.46 -3.43 -0.84
C MET A 102 -7.87 -4.06 -2.17
N PRO A 103 -9.15 -3.96 -2.63
CA PRO A 103 -9.56 -4.48 -3.94
C PRO A 103 -8.87 -3.77 -5.12
N ARG A 104 -8.74 -2.43 -5.05
CA ARG A 104 -8.16 -1.63 -6.14
C ARG A 104 -6.68 -1.94 -6.39
N HIS A 105 -5.93 -2.23 -5.33
CA HIS A 105 -4.48 -2.50 -5.40
C HIS A 105 -4.15 -3.96 -5.09
N ARG A 106 -5.05 -4.91 -5.35
CA ARG A 106 -4.91 -6.33 -4.98
C ARG A 106 -3.60 -6.95 -5.44
N ARG A 107 -3.15 -6.65 -6.68
CA ARG A 107 -1.88 -7.18 -7.21
C ARG A 107 -0.68 -6.70 -6.40
N PHE A 108 -0.66 -5.42 -6.06
CA PHE A 108 0.38 -4.85 -5.22
C PHE A 108 0.42 -5.51 -3.84
N TRP A 109 -0.73 -5.63 -3.16
CA TRP A 109 -0.78 -6.23 -1.83
C TRP A 109 -0.34 -7.69 -1.85
N ARG A 110 -0.64 -8.42 -2.91
CA ARG A 110 -0.14 -9.80 -3.09
C ARG A 110 1.38 -9.85 -3.16
N VAL A 111 2.01 -8.96 -3.92
CA VAL A 111 3.47 -8.84 -3.99
C VAL A 111 4.03 -8.41 -2.64
N PHE A 112 3.46 -7.38 -2.03
CA PHE A 112 3.90 -6.81 -0.76
C PHE A 112 3.91 -7.85 0.37
N TYR A 113 2.78 -8.54 0.58
CA TYR A 113 2.70 -9.58 1.61
C TYR A 113 3.56 -10.81 1.28
N GLY A 114 3.69 -11.16 0.01
CA GLY A 114 4.57 -12.26 -0.42
C GLY A 114 6.05 -11.98 -0.18
N LEU A 115 6.47 -10.71 -0.20
CA LEU A 115 7.86 -10.30 0.04
C LEU A 115 8.16 -9.97 1.50
N ARG A 116 7.13 -9.71 2.31
CA ARG A 116 7.28 -9.26 3.70
C ARG A 116 8.08 -10.21 4.58
N MET A 117 8.03 -11.50 4.28
CA MET A 117 8.77 -12.55 5.01
C MET A 117 10.13 -12.89 4.37
N GLN A 118 10.51 -12.20 3.29
CA GLN A 118 11.81 -12.39 2.64
C GLN A 118 12.76 -11.30 3.13
N ALA A 119 13.65 -11.67 4.06
CA ALA A 119 14.54 -10.77 4.80
C ALA A 119 15.35 -9.79 3.93
N ASP A 120 15.72 -10.20 2.70
CA ASP A 120 16.62 -9.40 1.85
C ASP A 120 15.93 -8.33 1.01
N VAL A 121 14.60 -8.27 0.99
CA VAL A 121 13.86 -7.46 0.00
C VAL A 121 13.22 -6.21 0.61
N LEU A 122 12.70 -6.28 1.83
CA LEU A 122 12.00 -5.19 2.51
C LEU A 122 12.64 -4.77 3.85
N ASP A 123 13.64 -5.51 4.34
CA ASP A 123 14.25 -5.32 5.67
C ASP A 123 15.28 -4.18 5.77
N ASP A 124 15.25 -3.24 4.85
CA ASP A 124 15.99 -1.98 5.05
C ASP A 124 15.21 -1.13 6.08
N PRO A 125 15.77 -0.87 7.30
CA PRO A 125 15.10 -0.06 8.32
C PRO A 125 14.73 1.36 7.83
N GLY A 126 15.40 1.86 6.79
CA GLY A 126 15.08 3.10 6.08
C GLY A 126 14.19 2.89 4.85
N SER A 127 13.55 1.71 4.71
CA SER A 127 12.66 1.48 3.59
C SER A 127 11.37 2.29 3.73
N LEU A 128 10.83 2.74 2.58
CA LEU A 128 9.52 3.43 2.54
C LEU A 128 8.40 2.62 3.22
N ALA A 129 8.51 1.29 3.22
CA ALA A 129 7.57 0.42 3.91
C ALA A 129 7.65 0.55 5.44
N ALA A 130 8.86 0.60 6.00
CA ALA A 130 9.07 0.80 7.44
C ALA A 130 8.63 2.20 7.89
N GLU A 131 9.02 3.24 7.14
CA GLU A 131 8.59 4.62 7.40
C GLU A 131 7.07 4.76 7.35
N SER A 132 6.42 4.14 6.36
CA SER A 132 4.96 4.16 6.24
C SER A 132 4.27 3.42 7.39
N ALA A 133 4.80 2.28 7.84
CA ALA A 133 4.25 1.55 8.98
C ALA A 133 4.31 2.38 10.27
N LEU A 134 5.42 3.11 10.49
CA LEU A 134 5.54 4.04 11.61
C LEU A 134 4.53 5.20 11.52
N ALA A 135 4.40 5.82 10.36
CA ALA A 135 3.44 6.90 10.13
C ALA A 135 1.98 6.45 10.35
N ILE A 136 1.64 5.22 9.93
CA ILE A 136 0.34 4.60 10.19
C ILE A 136 0.12 4.43 11.70
N ALA A 137 1.10 3.86 12.41
CA ALA A 137 1.01 3.63 13.85
C ALA A 137 0.80 4.95 14.62
N ASP A 138 1.55 6.00 14.27
CA ASP A 138 1.42 7.33 14.87
C ASP A 138 0.04 7.95 14.61
N SER A 139 -0.49 7.78 13.41
CA SER A 139 -1.84 8.26 13.07
C SER A 139 -2.92 7.55 13.88
N LEU A 140 -2.84 6.23 14.04
CA LEU A 140 -3.75 5.47 14.88
C LEU A 140 -3.71 5.92 16.34
N VAL A 141 -2.50 6.16 16.89
CA VAL A 141 -2.35 6.71 18.25
C VAL A 141 -3.05 8.07 18.36
N ARG A 142 -2.85 8.98 17.39
CA ARG A 142 -3.49 10.30 17.39
C ARG A 142 -5.02 10.19 17.37
N TYR A 143 -5.58 9.30 16.54
CA TYR A 143 -7.03 9.12 16.42
C TYR A 143 -7.63 8.52 17.69
N LEU A 144 -6.99 7.52 18.29
CA LEU A 144 -7.45 6.93 19.55
C LEU A 144 -7.37 7.91 20.73
N ARG A 145 -6.33 8.76 20.80
CA ARG A 145 -6.25 9.85 21.78
C ARG A 145 -7.40 10.85 21.62
N ALA A 146 -7.75 11.20 20.38
CA ALA A 146 -8.81 12.16 20.11
C ALA A 146 -10.19 11.69 20.60
N ILE A 147 -10.45 10.39 20.61
CA ILE A 147 -11.65 9.78 21.17
C ILE A 147 -11.52 9.32 22.62
N ARG A 148 -10.41 9.67 23.28
CA ARG A 148 -10.09 9.33 24.68
C ARG A 148 -10.10 7.82 24.96
N TRP A 149 -9.60 7.04 24.01
CA TRP A 149 -9.50 5.59 24.20
C TRP A 149 -8.47 5.25 25.26
N PRO A 150 -8.73 4.27 26.16
CA PRO A 150 -7.75 3.82 27.15
C PRO A 150 -6.49 3.28 26.47
N ASP A 151 -5.32 3.60 27.02
CA ASP A 151 -4.00 3.17 26.52
C ASP A 151 -3.86 3.21 24.99
N PRO A 152 -3.94 4.42 24.38
CA PRO A 152 -4.00 4.55 22.92
C PRO A 152 -2.75 4.03 22.22
N ALA A 153 -1.61 3.91 22.90
CA ALA A 153 -0.37 3.41 22.31
C ALA A 153 -0.41 1.88 22.12
N ILE A 154 -0.90 1.14 23.10
CA ILE A 154 -1.06 -0.31 23.00
C ILE A 154 -2.23 -0.64 22.07
N GLU A 155 -3.35 0.07 22.21
CA GLU A 155 -4.52 -0.17 21.36
C GLU A 155 -4.21 0.11 19.87
N ALA A 156 -3.41 1.13 19.55
CA ALA A 156 -2.99 1.38 18.17
C ALA A 156 -2.19 0.20 17.58
N ARG A 157 -1.35 -0.45 18.37
CA ARG A 157 -0.62 -1.66 17.94
C ARG A 157 -1.55 -2.84 17.71
N LEU A 158 -2.53 -3.05 18.62
CA LEU A 158 -3.53 -4.11 18.47
C LEU A 158 -4.41 -3.86 17.23
N LEU A 159 -4.87 -2.63 17.05
CA LEU A 159 -5.67 -2.24 15.90
C LEU A 159 -4.89 -2.42 14.60
N PHE A 160 -3.63 -1.97 14.55
CA PHE A 160 -2.76 -2.16 13.39
C PHE A 160 -2.60 -3.65 13.06
N ALA A 161 -2.33 -4.49 14.05
CA ALA A 161 -2.20 -5.94 13.86
C ALA A 161 -3.50 -6.58 13.35
N GLN A 162 -4.66 -6.11 13.82
CA GLN A 162 -5.96 -6.58 13.33
C GLN A 162 -6.20 -6.18 11.87
N ILE A 163 -5.95 -4.91 11.52
CA ILE A 163 -6.08 -4.42 10.14
C ILE A 163 -5.14 -5.20 9.22
N ASP A 164 -3.87 -5.30 9.59
CA ASP A 164 -2.86 -6.00 8.81
C ASP A 164 -3.22 -7.47 8.58
N GLY A 165 -3.64 -8.18 9.63
CA GLY A 165 -4.10 -9.56 9.51
C GLY A 165 -5.34 -9.71 8.62
N MET A 166 -6.32 -8.81 8.72
CA MET A 166 -7.49 -8.81 7.82
C MET A 166 -7.09 -8.59 6.37
N CYS A 167 -6.21 -7.62 6.11
CA CYS A 167 -5.70 -7.35 4.76
C CYS A 167 -4.94 -8.56 4.19
N GLN A 168 -4.11 -9.20 5.00
CA GLN A 168 -3.39 -10.41 4.59
C GLN A 168 -4.34 -11.56 4.24
N HIS A 169 -5.34 -11.82 5.07
CA HIS A 169 -6.35 -12.86 4.81
C HIS A 169 -7.17 -12.53 3.56
N TYR A 170 -7.56 -11.28 3.35
CA TYR A 170 -8.22 -10.84 2.13
C TYR A 170 -7.37 -11.11 0.87
N VAL A 171 -6.06 -10.88 0.94
CA VAL A 171 -5.16 -11.16 -0.21
C VAL A 171 -5.10 -12.66 -0.53
N LEU A 172 -5.18 -13.53 0.49
CA LEU A 172 -5.18 -14.98 0.31
C LEU A 172 -6.49 -15.51 -0.27
N ASP A 173 -7.62 -14.97 0.18
CA ASP A 173 -8.97 -15.42 -0.25
C ASP A 173 -9.90 -14.21 -0.51
N PRO A 174 -9.68 -13.49 -1.61
CA PRO A 174 -10.40 -12.25 -1.87
C PRO A 174 -11.88 -12.44 -2.26
N GLU A 175 -12.27 -13.67 -2.62
CA GLU A 175 -13.65 -13.98 -3.06
C GLU A 175 -14.56 -14.30 -1.88
N HIS A 176 -14.03 -14.90 -0.81
CA HIS A 176 -14.84 -15.35 0.31
C HIS A 176 -14.56 -14.61 1.62
N TYR A 177 -13.42 -13.90 1.72
CA TYR A 177 -13.08 -13.18 2.95
C TYR A 177 -13.94 -11.93 3.11
N PRO A 178 -14.73 -11.80 4.19
CA PRO A 178 -15.73 -10.74 4.34
C PRO A 178 -15.12 -9.43 4.86
N LEU A 179 -14.14 -8.85 4.13
CA LEU A 179 -13.37 -7.68 4.55
C LEU A 179 -14.26 -6.52 5.01
N ASP A 180 -15.27 -6.16 4.22
CA ASP A 180 -16.16 -5.03 4.53
C ASP A 180 -16.89 -5.23 5.86
N ARG A 181 -17.40 -6.44 6.10
CA ARG A 181 -18.10 -6.78 7.35
C ARG A 181 -17.16 -6.74 8.57
N MET A 182 -15.90 -7.14 8.37
CA MET A 182 -14.88 -7.09 9.41
C MET A 182 -14.50 -5.64 9.75
N ILE A 183 -14.34 -4.81 8.73
CA ILE A 183 -14.08 -3.37 8.87
C ILE A 183 -15.24 -2.67 9.60
N GLU A 184 -16.50 -2.90 9.21
CA GLU A 184 -17.64 -2.30 9.88
C GLU A 184 -17.74 -2.77 11.35
N ARG A 185 -17.36 -4.00 11.66
CA ARG A 185 -17.30 -4.48 13.05
C ARG A 185 -16.23 -3.76 13.87
N LEU A 186 -15.05 -3.48 13.28
CA LEU A 186 -14.04 -2.65 13.93
C LEU A 186 -14.55 -1.23 14.17
N ILE A 187 -15.17 -0.61 13.17
CA ILE A 187 -15.75 0.73 13.29
C ILE A 187 -16.75 0.76 14.44
N ALA A 188 -17.67 -0.21 14.50
CA ALA A 188 -18.66 -0.31 15.56
C ALA A 188 -18.04 -0.43 16.96
N ARG A 189 -16.91 -1.14 17.09
CA ARG A 189 -16.17 -1.26 18.35
C ARG A 189 -15.63 0.10 18.80
N TYR A 190 -14.98 0.85 17.91
CA TYR A 190 -14.33 2.12 18.25
C TYR A 190 -15.30 3.31 18.32
N SER A 191 -16.45 3.24 17.65
CA SER A 191 -17.49 4.28 17.71
C SER A 191 -18.26 4.29 19.04
N LYS A 192 -18.34 3.18 19.74
CA LYS A 192 -19.05 3.07 21.02
C LYS A 192 -18.25 3.60 22.23
N GLY A 193 -17.10 4.23 21.99
CA GLY A 193 -16.30 4.94 23.00
C GLY A 193 -15.97 4.06 24.22
N GLY A 194 -15.02 3.11 24.07
CA GLY A 194 -14.28 2.49 25.18
C GLY A 194 -15.05 1.92 26.37
N ARG A 195 -16.38 1.81 26.29
CA ARG A 195 -17.14 1.10 27.32
C ARG A 195 -16.94 -0.39 27.12
N HIS A 196 -15.83 -0.91 27.62
CA HIS A 196 -15.71 -2.30 27.97
C HIS A 196 -16.44 -2.49 29.31
N ASP A 197 -17.66 -2.96 29.26
CA ASP A 197 -18.18 -3.78 30.33
C ASP A 197 -17.33 -5.08 30.31
N LEU A 198 -16.33 -5.15 31.22
CA LEU A 198 -15.63 -6.37 31.59
C LEU A 198 -16.57 -7.22 32.40
#